data_cedde34ff3334ba8f1f2e3e02877eceb
#
_entry.id   cedde34ff3334ba8f1f2e3e02877eceb
#
_cell.length_a   1.000
_cell.length_b   1.000
_cell.length_c   1.000
_cell.angle_alpha   90.00
_cell.angle_beta   90.00
_cell.angle_gamma   90.00
#
_symmetry.space_group_name_H-M   'P 1'
#
loop_
_entity.id
_entity.type
_entity.pdbx_description
1 polymer ?
#
loop_
_entity_poly.entity_id
_entity_poly.type
_entity_poly.pdbx_seq_one_letter_code
_entity_poly.pdbx_strand_id
1 'polypeptide(L)'
;MSPAPTQPTACRITVRGIVQGVGFRPFVYRLALRMGVRGTVANNGEGVDIHLDQFVSRLSAEAPPVARIVEVRIEPAEPPDTTDFRILASDRSRPPSTQIAPDIATCADCLAEIRDPNNRRFRYPFANCTNCGPRFTIVEHIPYDRPNTSMRVFSLCDHCRREYHDPLDRRFHAQPNACPVCGPQLGWHDAAGRPLAGDPLTEAAAALASGAVVAIKGLGGFHLAVDAGSAAAFYRSALRTDP
;
A
#
# COMPACT_ATOMS: atom_id res chain seq x y z
N MET A 1 -48.29 -3.48 -24.22
CA MET A 1 -47.39 -2.98 -23.14
C MET A 1 -46.26 -4.00 -23.01
N SER A 2 -45.10 -3.69 -23.54
CA SER A 2 -43.92 -4.53 -23.31
C SER A 2 -43.51 -4.45 -21.84
N PRO A 3 -43.17 -5.56 -21.18
CA PRO A 3 -42.66 -5.53 -19.82
C PRO A 3 -41.39 -4.70 -19.80
N ALA A 4 -41.28 -3.81 -18.80
CA ALA A 4 -40.01 -3.08 -18.56
C ALA A 4 -38.87 -4.11 -18.42
N PRO A 5 -37.69 -3.85 -18.96
CA PRO A 5 -36.58 -4.75 -18.82
C PRO A 5 -36.32 -4.94 -17.31
N THR A 6 -36.49 -6.15 -16.83
CA THR A 6 -36.11 -6.57 -15.48
C THR A 6 -34.60 -6.30 -15.36
N GLN A 7 -34.24 -5.40 -14.46
CA GLN A 7 -32.82 -5.18 -14.15
C GLN A 7 -32.20 -6.53 -13.72
N PRO A 8 -31.01 -6.87 -14.22
CA PRO A 8 -30.37 -8.12 -13.84
C PRO A 8 -30.21 -8.17 -12.33
N THR A 9 -30.58 -9.28 -11.72
CA THR A 9 -30.47 -9.51 -10.27
C THR A 9 -29.02 -9.61 -9.80
N ALA A 10 -28.08 -9.80 -10.73
CA ALA A 10 -26.65 -9.79 -10.47
C ALA A 10 -25.86 -9.27 -11.68
N CYS A 11 -24.71 -8.66 -11.41
CA CYS A 11 -23.82 -8.16 -12.43
C CYS A 11 -22.35 -8.41 -12.07
N ARG A 12 -21.51 -8.54 -13.11
CA ARG A 12 -20.06 -8.46 -13.00
C ARG A 12 -19.62 -7.02 -13.26
N ILE A 13 -18.82 -6.46 -12.35
CA ILE A 13 -18.27 -5.12 -12.46
C ILE A 13 -16.77 -5.25 -12.60
N THR A 14 -16.23 -4.90 -13.77
CA THR A 14 -14.78 -4.82 -13.99
C THR A 14 -14.36 -3.36 -13.86
N VAL A 15 -13.43 -3.08 -12.96
CA VAL A 15 -12.90 -1.73 -12.72
C VAL A 15 -11.45 -1.69 -13.13
N ARG A 16 -11.11 -0.78 -14.06
CA ARG A 16 -9.75 -0.56 -14.57
C ARG A 16 -9.19 0.78 -14.12
N GLY A 17 -7.86 0.84 -13.99
CA GLY A 17 -7.13 2.03 -13.58
C GLY A 17 -6.12 1.73 -12.47
N ILE A 18 -5.77 2.74 -11.67
CA ILE A 18 -4.95 2.57 -10.47
C ILE A 18 -5.88 2.11 -9.33
N VAL A 19 -6.17 0.81 -9.29
CA VAL A 19 -7.09 0.18 -8.33
C VAL A 19 -6.45 -0.96 -7.53
N GLN A 20 -5.18 -1.29 -7.81
CA GLN A 20 -4.41 -2.25 -7.02
C GLN A 20 -3.37 -1.51 -6.15
N GLY A 21 -3.12 -2.02 -4.94
CA GLY A 21 -2.18 -1.41 -4.00
C GLY A 21 -2.67 -0.11 -3.33
N VAL A 22 -3.90 0.31 -3.55
CA VAL A 22 -4.50 1.56 -3.06
C VAL A 22 -5.69 1.33 -2.11
N GLY A 23 -5.80 0.13 -1.54
CA GLY A 23 -6.89 -0.21 -0.62
C GLY A 23 -8.25 -0.42 -1.31
N PHE A 24 -8.29 -0.62 -2.62
CA PHE A 24 -9.55 -0.72 -3.38
C PHE A 24 -10.35 -1.97 -3.00
N ARG A 25 -9.76 -3.17 -2.95
CA ARG A 25 -10.44 -4.40 -2.48
C ARG A 25 -11.03 -4.26 -1.07
N PRO A 26 -10.25 -3.80 -0.06
CA PRO A 26 -10.79 -3.47 1.26
C PRO A 26 -11.94 -2.46 1.25
N PHE A 27 -11.86 -1.44 0.40
CA PHE A 27 -12.92 -0.45 0.24
C PHE A 27 -14.20 -1.11 -0.29
N VAL A 28 -14.10 -1.86 -1.39
CA VAL A 28 -15.23 -2.58 -1.98
C VAL A 28 -15.86 -3.53 -0.97
N TYR A 29 -15.06 -4.28 -0.24
CA TYR A 29 -15.54 -5.18 0.82
C TYR A 29 -16.35 -4.43 1.87
N ARG A 30 -15.81 -3.35 2.45
CA ARG A 30 -16.54 -2.54 3.45
C ARG A 30 -17.79 -1.90 2.89
N LEU A 31 -17.76 -1.44 1.65
CA LEU A 31 -18.92 -0.86 0.99
C LEU A 31 -20.02 -1.93 0.79
N ALA A 32 -19.66 -3.13 0.36
CA ALA A 32 -20.59 -4.25 0.20
C ALA A 32 -21.27 -4.63 1.52
N LEU A 33 -20.49 -4.72 2.61
CA LEU A 33 -21.07 -4.98 3.94
C LEU A 33 -22.05 -3.90 4.37
N ARG A 34 -21.71 -2.61 4.18
CA ARG A 34 -22.61 -1.50 4.52
C ARG A 34 -23.93 -1.51 3.73
N MET A 35 -23.89 -2.02 2.50
CA MET A 35 -25.05 -2.07 1.61
C MET A 35 -25.81 -3.40 1.69
N GLY A 36 -25.35 -4.35 2.49
CA GLY A 36 -25.96 -5.68 2.59
C GLY A 36 -25.87 -6.48 1.29
N VAL A 37 -24.84 -6.22 0.47
CA VAL A 37 -24.65 -6.86 -0.83
C VAL A 37 -23.85 -8.15 -0.68
N ARG A 38 -24.27 -9.18 -1.43
CA ARG A 38 -23.57 -10.47 -1.51
C ARG A 38 -22.69 -10.52 -2.76
N GLY A 39 -21.57 -11.24 -2.69
CA GLY A 39 -20.72 -11.37 -3.85
C GLY A 39 -19.25 -11.57 -3.53
N THR A 40 -18.41 -11.29 -4.51
CA THR A 40 -16.96 -11.46 -4.38
C THR A 40 -16.21 -10.30 -5.01
N VAL A 41 -14.99 -10.05 -4.52
CA VAL A 41 -14.04 -9.14 -5.14
C VAL A 41 -12.67 -9.82 -5.25
N ALA A 42 -12.06 -9.70 -6.43
CA ALA A 42 -10.71 -10.21 -6.69
C ALA A 42 -9.90 -9.20 -7.49
N ASN A 43 -8.56 -9.23 -7.36
CA ASN A 43 -7.69 -8.62 -8.34
C ASN A 43 -7.48 -9.60 -9.51
N ASN A 44 -7.45 -9.08 -10.72
CA ASN A 44 -7.03 -9.83 -11.90
C ASN A 44 -5.97 -9.03 -12.68
N GLY A 45 -5.48 -9.56 -13.80
CA GLY A 45 -4.48 -8.87 -14.62
C GLY A 45 -4.99 -7.57 -15.26
N GLU A 46 -6.29 -7.34 -15.33
CA GLU A 46 -6.92 -6.15 -15.94
C GLU A 46 -7.43 -5.13 -14.94
N GLY A 47 -7.65 -5.52 -13.67
CA GLY A 47 -8.20 -4.64 -12.66
C GLY A 47 -8.78 -5.41 -11.47
N VAL A 48 -10.02 -5.08 -11.08
CA VAL A 48 -10.76 -5.71 -9.99
C VAL A 48 -12.13 -6.13 -10.49
N ASP A 49 -12.49 -7.40 -10.31
CA ASP A 49 -13.82 -7.91 -10.63
C ASP A 49 -14.71 -7.94 -9.37
N ILE A 50 -15.97 -7.52 -9.54
CA ILE A 50 -16.97 -7.42 -8.47
C ILE A 50 -18.30 -7.96 -9.00
N HIS A 51 -18.94 -8.82 -8.25
CA HIS A 51 -20.28 -9.33 -8.56
C HIS A 51 -21.28 -8.73 -7.57
N LEU A 52 -22.11 -7.76 -8.02
CA LEU A 52 -23.00 -6.99 -7.16
C LEU A 52 -24.31 -6.56 -7.81
N ASP A 53 -25.38 -6.50 -7.00
CA ASP A 53 -26.60 -5.75 -7.29
C ASP A 53 -26.48 -4.31 -6.78
N GLN A 54 -26.78 -3.30 -7.63
CA GLN A 54 -26.95 -1.87 -7.31
C GLN A 54 -25.76 -1.13 -6.64
N PHE A 55 -24.54 -1.47 -6.96
CA PHE A 55 -23.37 -0.90 -6.27
C PHE A 55 -22.68 0.27 -6.99
N VAL A 56 -22.89 0.42 -8.27
CA VAL A 56 -22.05 1.19 -9.19
C VAL A 56 -21.95 2.69 -8.89
N SER A 57 -23.01 3.31 -8.43
CA SER A 57 -23.02 4.75 -8.18
C SER A 57 -22.10 5.19 -7.04
N ARG A 58 -21.93 4.34 -6.03
CA ARG A 58 -21.06 4.62 -4.88
C ARG A 58 -19.61 4.23 -5.09
N LEU A 59 -19.34 3.29 -6.00
CA LEU A 59 -18.00 2.80 -6.25
C LEU A 59 -17.04 3.92 -6.67
N SER A 60 -17.49 4.81 -7.55
CA SER A 60 -16.69 5.95 -8.01
C SER A 60 -16.71 7.11 -7.02
N ALA A 61 -17.84 7.35 -6.36
CA ALA A 61 -18.00 8.49 -5.44
C ALA A 61 -17.22 8.33 -4.12
N GLU A 62 -17.10 7.08 -3.64
CA GLU A 62 -16.48 6.77 -2.35
C GLU A 62 -15.12 6.06 -2.50
N ALA A 63 -14.55 6.00 -3.71
CA ALA A 63 -13.27 5.36 -3.96
C ALA A 63 -12.15 5.91 -3.04
N PRO A 64 -11.18 5.08 -2.65
CA PRO A 64 -10.02 5.56 -1.88
C PRO A 64 -9.34 6.74 -2.57
N PRO A 65 -8.85 7.76 -1.84
CA PRO A 65 -8.33 9.00 -2.42
C PRO A 65 -7.13 8.81 -3.36
N VAL A 66 -6.45 7.68 -3.24
CA VAL A 66 -5.31 7.30 -4.10
C VAL A 66 -5.71 6.42 -5.29
N ALA A 67 -6.95 5.95 -5.34
CA ALA A 67 -7.47 5.19 -6.47
C ALA A 67 -7.75 6.13 -7.65
N ARG A 68 -7.48 5.66 -8.86
CA ARG A 68 -7.88 6.34 -10.11
C ARG A 68 -8.62 5.34 -10.98
N ILE A 69 -9.94 5.47 -11.02
CA ILE A 69 -10.81 4.66 -11.88
C ILE A 69 -10.81 5.29 -13.26
N VAL A 70 -10.43 4.51 -14.26
CA VAL A 70 -10.41 4.92 -15.68
C VAL A 70 -11.63 4.36 -16.40
N GLU A 71 -12.01 3.12 -16.10
CA GLU A 71 -13.15 2.44 -16.74
C GLU A 71 -13.89 1.62 -15.70
N VAL A 72 -15.21 1.64 -15.79
CA VAL A 72 -16.11 0.71 -15.09
C VAL A 72 -16.98 0.03 -16.14
N ARG A 73 -16.81 -1.28 -16.30
CA ARG A 73 -17.61 -2.10 -17.20
C ARG A 73 -18.55 -2.96 -16.37
N ILE A 74 -19.82 -2.98 -16.75
CA ILE A 74 -20.89 -3.71 -16.09
C ILE A 74 -21.48 -4.69 -17.09
N GLU A 75 -21.51 -5.95 -16.71
CA GLU A 75 -22.07 -7.03 -17.53
C GLU A 75 -23.06 -7.83 -16.69
N PRO A 76 -24.21 -8.25 -17.26
CA PRO A 76 -25.12 -9.18 -16.58
C PRO A 76 -24.34 -10.46 -16.20
N ALA A 77 -24.62 -10.98 -15.02
CA ALA A 77 -23.99 -12.21 -14.52
C ALA A 77 -25.02 -13.06 -13.77
N GLU A 78 -24.71 -14.33 -13.59
CA GLU A 78 -25.48 -15.17 -12.69
C GLU A 78 -25.24 -14.75 -11.22
N PRO A 79 -26.25 -14.85 -10.35
CA PRO A 79 -26.10 -14.59 -8.94
C PRO A 79 -24.98 -15.45 -8.34
N PRO A 80 -24.10 -14.89 -7.51
CA PRO A 80 -23.02 -15.67 -6.91
C PRO A 80 -23.59 -16.70 -5.93
N ASP A 81 -23.04 -17.89 -5.95
CA ASP A 81 -23.34 -18.96 -4.98
C ASP A 81 -22.67 -18.67 -3.62
N THR A 82 -23.08 -17.57 -2.98
CA THR A 82 -22.58 -17.17 -1.66
C THR A 82 -23.64 -16.35 -0.92
N THR A 83 -23.67 -16.52 0.40
CA THR A 83 -24.59 -15.80 1.30
C THR A 83 -23.98 -14.51 1.87
N ASP A 84 -22.69 -14.31 1.67
CA ASP A 84 -21.91 -13.19 2.18
C ASP A 84 -21.11 -12.49 1.08
N PHE A 85 -20.28 -11.51 1.45
CA PHE A 85 -19.32 -10.87 0.56
C PHE A 85 -17.90 -11.31 0.92
N ARG A 86 -17.10 -11.72 -0.08
CA ARG A 86 -15.75 -12.26 0.14
C ARG A 86 -14.70 -11.60 -0.75
N ILE A 87 -13.48 -11.47 -0.19
CA ILE A 87 -12.30 -11.18 -0.98
C ILE A 87 -11.68 -12.52 -1.42
N LEU A 88 -11.60 -12.73 -2.72
CA LEU A 88 -10.97 -13.92 -3.28
C LEU A 88 -9.47 -13.71 -3.51
N ALA A 89 -8.75 -14.81 -3.67
CA ALA A 89 -7.39 -14.78 -4.18
C ALA A 89 -7.35 -14.13 -5.57
N SER A 90 -6.23 -13.48 -5.89
CA SER A 90 -6.05 -12.83 -7.18
C SER A 90 -6.03 -13.85 -8.32
N ASP A 91 -6.75 -13.57 -9.39
CA ASP A 91 -6.75 -14.38 -10.61
C ASP A 91 -5.51 -14.06 -11.44
N ARG A 92 -4.75 -15.09 -11.80
CA ARG A 92 -3.51 -15.00 -12.58
C ARG A 92 -3.69 -15.50 -14.03
N SER A 93 -4.90 -15.88 -14.43
CA SER A 93 -5.18 -16.46 -15.74
C SER A 93 -5.12 -15.45 -16.89
N ARG A 94 -5.21 -14.16 -16.60
CA ARG A 94 -5.21 -13.08 -17.59
C ARG A 94 -3.87 -12.35 -17.65
N PRO A 95 -3.43 -11.90 -18.84
CA PRO A 95 -2.20 -11.13 -18.96
C PRO A 95 -2.28 -9.82 -18.14
N PRO A 96 -1.17 -9.39 -17.52
CA PRO A 96 -1.15 -8.19 -16.69
C PRO A 96 -1.30 -6.93 -17.55
N SER A 97 -2.37 -6.17 -17.35
CA SER A 97 -2.59 -4.85 -17.96
C SER A 97 -2.86 -3.76 -16.90
N THR A 98 -2.86 -4.12 -15.63
CA THR A 98 -3.15 -3.21 -14.51
C THR A 98 -2.00 -2.25 -14.27
N GLN A 99 -2.32 -0.98 -14.08
CA GLN A 99 -1.35 0.04 -13.67
C GLN A 99 -0.99 -0.13 -12.19
N ILE A 100 0.31 -0.07 -11.89
CA ILE A 100 0.81 -0.04 -10.53
C ILE A 100 0.78 1.40 -10.03
N ALA A 101 0.24 1.60 -8.83
CA ALA A 101 0.28 2.90 -8.17
C ALA A 101 1.74 3.32 -7.92
N PRO A 102 2.07 4.63 -8.02
CA PRO A 102 3.34 5.14 -7.53
C PRO A 102 3.45 4.95 -6.01
N ASP A 103 4.65 5.09 -5.49
CA ASP A 103 4.86 5.19 -4.04
C ASP A 103 4.15 6.41 -3.47
N ILE A 104 3.61 6.28 -2.27
CA ILE A 104 2.77 7.31 -1.65
C ILE A 104 3.43 7.73 -0.34
N ALA A 105 3.58 9.02 -0.14
CA ALA A 105 4.11 9.58 1.09
C ALA A 105 3.33 9.11 2.31
N THR A 106 4.01 9.05 3.47
CA THR A 106 3.40 8.64 4.73
C THR A 106 2.18 9.50 5.06
N CYS A 107 1.03 8.89 5.28
CA CYS A 107 -0.21 9.58 5.64
C CYS A 107 -0.17 10.07 7.10
N ALA A 108 -1.07 11.01 7.43
CA ALA A 108 -1.15 11.60 8.76
C ALA A 108 -1.32 10.56 9.87
N ASP A 109 -2.17 9.54 9.66
CA ASP A 109 -2.40 8.48 10.65
C ASP A 109 -1.13 7.65 10.92
N CYS A 110 -0.41 7.25 9.85
CA CYS A 110 0.85 6.53 10.02
C CYS A 110 1.92 7.40 10.66
N LEU A 111 1.96 8.68 10.34
CA LEU A 111 2.88 9.63 10.97
C LEU A 111 2.58 9.83 12.45
N ALA A 112 1.30 9.89 12.82
CA ALA A 112 0.87 9.95 14.22
C ALA A 112 1.34 8.71 14.99
N GLU A 113 1.16 7.52 14.45
CA GLU A 113 1.63 6.27 15.07
C GLU A 113 3.16 6.24 15.23
N ILE A 114 3.93 6.70 14.24
CA ILE A 114 5.40 6.76 14.31
C ILE A 114 5.87 7.69 15.42
N ARG A 115 5.08 8.73 15.74
CA ARG A 115 5.40 9.74 16.75
C ARG A 115 4.85 9.42 18.15
N ASP A 116 3.91 8.52 18.28
CA ASP A 116 3.29 8.15 19.55
C ASP A 116 4.15 7.13 20.32
N PRO A 117 4.76 7.52 21.49
CA PRO A 117 5.57 6.60 22.29
C PRO A 117 4.82 5.35 22.78
N ASN A 118 3.49 5.40 22.85
CA ASN A 118 2.67 4.27 23.26
C ASN A 118 2.30 3.33 22.11
N ASN A 119 2.60 3.72 20.88
CA ASN A 119 2.30 2.90 19.71
C ASN A 119 3.42 1.88 19.44
N ARG A 120 3.07 0.66 19.08
CA ARG A 120 4.03 -0.40 18.75
C ARG A 120 4.90 -0.09 17.52
N ARG A 121 4.57 0.95 16.73
CA ARG A 121 5.35 1.47 15.60
C ARG A 121 6.05 2.80 15.91
N PHE A 122 6.14 3.13 17.19
CA PHE A 122 6.92 4.30 17.59
C PHE A 122 8.31 4.28 16.99
N ARG A 123 8.72 5.38 16.32
CA ARG A 123 10.00 5.53 15.60
C ARG A 123 10.27 4.48 14.51
N TYR A 124 9.26 3.76 14.04
CA TYR A 124 9.42 2.78 12.98
C TYR A 124 9.19 3.42 11.59
N PRO A 125 10.26 3.70 10.80
CA PRO A 125 10.15 4.50 9.57
C PRO A 125 9.47 3.79 8.42
N PHE A 126 9.31 2.46 8.49
CA PHE A 126 8.64 1.66 7.47
C PHE A 126 7.14 1.43 7.75
N ALA A 127 6.56 2.19 8.70
CA ALA A 127 5.13 2.14 8.97
C ALA A 127 4.34 2.62 7.76
N ASN A 128 3.31 1.86 7.39
CA ASN A 128 2.46 2.13 6.24
C ASN A 128 1.05 1.58 6.44
N CYS A 129 0.14 1.90 5.52
CA CYS A 129 -1.21 1.33 5.47
C CYS A 129 -1.70 1.23 4.02
N THR A 130 -2.99 0.99 3.80
CA THR A 130 -3.57 0.95 2.45
C THR A 130 -3.50 2.30 1.72
N ASN A 131 -3.37 3.42 2.44
CA ASN A 131 -3.38 4.78 1.90
C ASN A 131 -1.98 5.38 1.70
N CYS A 132 -0.91 4.74 2.17
CA CYS A 132 0.45 5.28 2.08
C CYS A 132 1.51 4.18 2.04
N GLY A 133 2.75 4.58 1.78
CA GLY A 133 3.92 3.70 1.73
C GLY A 133 4.25 3.24 0.32
N PRO A 134 5.19 2.29 0.20
CA PRO A 134 5.71 1.85 -1.08
C PRO A 134 4.70 1.01 -1.87
N ARG A 135 4.74 1.14 -3.19
CA ARG A 135 3.98 0.38 -4.18
C ARG A 135 4.89 -0.04 -5.33
N PHE A 136 5.24 0.92 -6.19
CA PHE A 136 6.07 0.70 -7.37
C PHE A 136 7.45 0.16 -7.00
N THR A 137 8.11 0.72 -5.99
CA THR A 137 9.48 0.34 -5.60
C THR A 137 9.60 -1.05 -4.98
N ILE A 138 8.49 -1.65 -4.54
CA ILE A 138 8.51 -2.99 -3.92
C ILE A 138 7.91 -4.08 -4.80
N VAL A 139 7.18 -3.74 -5.88
CA VAL A 139 6.52 -4.74 -6.71
C VAL A 139 7.53 -5.44 -7.61
N GLU A 140 7.43 -6.75 -7.72
CA GLU A 140 8.23 -7.59 -8.59
C GLU A 140 7.39 -8.20 -9.72
N HIS A 141 6.14 -8.54 -9.40
CA HIS A 141 5.19 -9.13 -10.35
C HIS A 141 3.77 -8.64 -10.10
N ILE A 142 2.92 -8.69 -11.14
CA ILE A 142 1.48 -8.47 -11.04
C ILE A 142 0.77 -9.83 -10.96
N PRO A 143 -0.33 -9.95 -10.21
CA PRO A 143 -1.06 -8.93 -9.44
C PRO A 143 -0.30 -8.45 -8.19
N TYR A 144 -0.60 -7.22 -7.73
CA TYR A 144 0.02 -6.63 -6.55
C TYR A 144 -0.46 -7.34 -5.28
N ASP A 145 0.24 -8.38 -4.90
CA ASP A 145 0.05 -9.16 -3.68
C ASP A 145 1.39 -9.36 -2.99
N ARG A 146 1.41 -9.51 -1.65
CA ARG A 146 2.64 -9.61 -0.86
C ARG A 146 3.66 -10.63 -1.39
N PRO A 147 3.28 -11.84 -1.82
CA PRO A 147 4.23 -12.79 -2.41
C PRO A 147 4.89 -12.31 -3.71
N ASN A 148 4.30 -11.32 -4.38
CA ASN A 148 4.80 -10.72 -5.62
C ASN A 148 5.55 -9.40 -5.37
N THR A 149 5.96 -9.15 -4.14
CA THR A 149 6.71 -7.95 -3.73
C THR A 149 7.99 -8.34 -2.99
N SER A 150 8.94 -7.40 -2.87
CA SER A 150 10.12 -7.57 -2.03
C SER A 150 9.79 -7.82 -0.55
N MET A 151 8.54 -7.56 -0.13
CA MET A 151 8.06 -7.85 1.23
C MET A 151 7.79 -9.33 1.50
N ARG A 152 7.87 -10.22 0.49
CA ARG A 152 7.67 -11.68 0.66
C ARG A 152 8.62 -12.32 1.66
N VAL A 153 9.82 -11.75 1.81
CA VAL A 153 10.83 -12.26 2.75
C VAL A 153 10.53 -11.93 4.22
N PHE A 154 9.60 -11.02 4.47
CA PHE A 154 9.20 -10.58 5.80
C PHE A 154 7.88 -11.26 6.22
N SER A 155 7.96 -12.36 6.95
CA SER A 155 6.78 -13.02 7.49
C SER A 155 6.08 -12.14 8.54
N LEU A 156 4.77 -11.98 8.42
CA LEU A 156 3.99 -11.17 9.36
C LEU A 156 3.99 -11.81 10.75
N CYS A 157 4.30 -11.02 11.79
CA CYS A 157 4.05 -11.42 13.17
C CYS A 157 2.53 -11.48 13.44
N ASP A 158 2.11 -12.09 14.55
CA ASP A 158 0.69 -12.28 14.84
C ASP A 158 -0.11 -10.98 14.92
N HIS A 159 0.47 -9.91 15.43
CA HIS A 159 -0.18 -8.59 15.44
C HIS A 159 -0.39 -8.06 14.02
N CYS A 160 0.64 -8.06 13.17
CA CYS A 160 0.53 -7.60 11.80
C CYS A 160 -0.36 -8.53 10.96
N ARG A 161 -0.40 -9.82 11.28
CA ARG A 161 -1.31 -10.78 10.64
C ARG A 161 -2.76 -10.49 10.96
N ARG A 162 -3.09 -10.20 12.23
CA ARG A 162 -4.45 -9.78 12.61
C ARG A 162 -4.88 -8.51 11.86
N GLU A 163 -4.07 -7.45 11.86
CA GLU A 163 -4.35 -6.23 11.11
C GLU A 163 -4.55 -6.50 9.61
N TYR A 164 -3.74 -7.40 9.03
CA TYR A 164 -3.81 -7.74 7.62
C TYR A 164 -5.10 -8.48 7.24
N HIS A 165 -5.67 -9.24 8.15
CA HIS A 165 -6.89 -10.03 7.92
C HIS A 165 -8.16 -9.41 8.52
N ASP A 166 -8.06 -8.36 9.33
CA ASP A 166 -9.21 -7.66 9.89
C ASP A 166 -9.78 -6.66 8.87
N PRO A 167 -11.02 -6.88 8.37
CA PRO A 167 -11.66 -5.97 7.42
C PRO A 167 -11.88 -4.55 7.93
N LEU A 168 -11.88 -4.36 9.25
CA LEU A 168 -12.07 -3.06 9.89
C LEU A 168 -10.75 -2.32 10.10
N ASP A 169 -9.62 -3.02 10.04
CA ASP A 169 -8.31 -2.40 10.20
C ASP A 169 -7.88 -1.64 8.92
N ARG A 170 -7.23 -0.50 9.11
CA ARG A 170 -6.70 0.32 8.01
C ARG A 170 -5.52 -0.34 7.28
N ARG A 171 -5.01 -1.45 7.77
CA ARG A 171 -3.99 -2.31 7.14
C ARG A 171 -4.55 -3.59 6.55
N PHE A 172 -5.87 -3.71 6.49
CA PHE A 172 -6.52 -4.84 5.84
C PHE A 172 -6.02 -4.99 4.40
N HIS A 173 -5.37 -6.11 4.10
CA HIS A 173 -4.72 -6.37 2.82
C HIS A 173 -3.67 -5.31 2.38
N ALA A 174 -3.08 -4.56 3.31
CA ALA A 174 -1.94 -3.69 3.02
C ALA A 174 -0.70 -4.55 2.77
N GLN A 175 -0.31 -4.74 1.52
CA GLN A 175 0.76 -5.66 1.14
C GLN A 175 2.11 -5.35 1.81
N PRO A 176 2.52 -4.05 2.00
CA PRO A 176 3.76 -3.70 2.69
C PRO A 176 3.63 -3.69 4.22
N ASN A 177 2.48 -4.10 4.83
CA ASN A 177 2.30 -4.07 6.28
C ASN A 177 3.47 -4.71 7.02
N ALA A 178 4.00 -3.99 8.01
CA ALA A 178 5.13 -4.41 8.84
C ALA A 178 5.17 -3.66 10.18
N CYS A 179 6.04 -4.11 11.08
CA CYS A 179 6.38 -3.44 12.33
C CYS A 179 7.85 -3.74 12.70
N PRO A 180 8.40 -3.12 13.76
CA PRO A 180 9.79 -3.37 14.18
C PRO A 180 10.13 -4.84 14.41
N VAL A 181 9.13 -5.69 14.73
CA VAL A 181 9.35 -7.12 15.01
C VAL A 181 9.46 -7.96 13.72
N CYS A 182 8.71 -7.61 12.69
CA CYS A 182 8.54 -8.49 11.52
C CYS A 182 8.89 -7.84 10.17
N GLY A 183 9.30 -6.60 10.16
CA GLY A 183 9.62 -5.87 8.92
C GLY A 183 11.08 -5.51 8.77
N PRO A 184 11.40 -4.70 7.77
CA PRO A 184 12.74 -4.16 7.54
C PRO A 184 13.28 -3.44 8.78
N GLN A 185 14.61 -3.47 8.95
CA GLN A 185 15.31 -2.79 10.03
C GLN A 185 16.24 -1.74 9.45
N LEU A 186 16.51 -0.68 10.22
CA LEU A 186 17.57 0.28 9.92
C LEU A 186 18.91 -0.28 10.40
N GLY A 187 19.97 0.02 9.68
CA GLY A 187 21.35 -0.18 10.11
C GLY A 187 22.12 1.14 10.08
N TRP A 188 23.03 1.33 11.02
CA TRP A 188 23.97 2.44 11.02
C TRP A 188 25.36 1.95 10.60
N HIS A 189 25.98 2.62 9.63
CA HIS A 189 27.24 2.18 9.02
C HIS A 189 28.19 3.37 8.82
N ASP A 190 29.51 3.11 8.85
CA ASP A 190 30.48 4.09 8.43
C ASP A 190 30.57 4.24 6.91
N ALA A 191 31.42 5.15 6.44
CA ALA A 191 31.63 5.40 5.00
C ALA A 191 32.23 4.19 4.24
N ALA A 192 32.78 3.22 4.93
CA ALA A 192 33.29 1.97 4.35
C ALA A 192 32.27 0.85 4.36
N GLY A 193 31.03 1.12 4.84
CA GLY A 193 29.95 0.15 4.93
C GLY A 193 30.03 -0.79 6.13
N ARG A 194 30.89 -0.53 7.10
CA ARG A 194 31.01 -1.35 8.32
C ARG A 194 29.94 -0.95 9.33
N PRO A 195 29.25 -1.92 9.96
CA PRO A 195 28.22 -1.62 10.94
C PRO A 195 28.82 -0.90 12.16
N LEU A 196 28.11 0.12 12.63
CA LEU A 196 28.41 0.87 13.83
C LEU A 196 27.35 0.61 14.91
N ALA A 197 27.73 0.73 16.17
CA ALA A 197 26.82 0.66 17.29
C ALA A 197 25.96 1.94 17.39
N GLY A 198 24.81 1.84 18.08
CA GLY A 198 23.90 2.94 18.34
C GLY A 198 22.56 2.79 17.66
N ASP A 199 21.60 3.64 18.05
CA ASP A 199 20.29 3.70 17.38
C ASP A 199 20.41 4.49 16.06
N PRO A 200 20.13 3.89 14.90
CA PRO A 200 20.38 4.51 13.61
C PRO A 200 19.73 5.89 13.41
N LEU A 201 18.53 6.11 13.98
CA LEU A 201 17.84 7.39 13.87
C LEU A 201 18.52 8.46 14.74
N THR A 202 18.94 8.10 15.94
CA THR A 202 19.63 9.01 16.87
C THR A 202 21.00 9.38 16.33
N GLU A 203 21.77 8.39 15.86
CA GLU A 203 23.11 8.60 15.31
C GLU A 203 23.08 9.44 14.02
N ALA A 204 22.13 9.16 13.12
CA ALA A 204 21.96 9.95 11.90
C ALA A 204 21.58 11.40 12.21
N ALA A 205 20.69 11.62 13.18
CA ALA A 205 20.31 12.97 13.62
C ALA A 205 21.49 13.74 14.23
N ALA A 206 22.30 13.08 15.08
CA ALA A 206 23.50 13.67 15.66
C ALA A 206 24.55 14.01 14.59
N ALA A 207 24.78 13.11 13.63
CA ALA A 207 25.67 13.33 12.50
C ALA A 207 25.24 14.54 11.66
N LEU A 208 23.95 14.65 11.32
CA LEU A 208 23.41 15.81 10.61
C LEU A 208 23.59 17.11 11.40
N ALA A 209 23.26 17.10 12.70
CA ALA A 209 23.42 18.27 13.58
C ALA A 209 24.89 18.71 13.70
N SER A 210 25.86 17.80 13.62
CA SER A 210 27.31 18.11 13.59
C SER A 210 27.78 18.63 12.22
N GLY A 211 26.89 18.74 11.23
CA GLY A 211 27.19 19.20 9.87
C GLY A 211 27.75 18.11 8.95
N ALA A 212 27.62 16.84 9.30
CA ALA A 212 28.01 15.75 8.41
C ALA A 212 27.05 15.58 7.23
N VAL A 213 27.55 14.95 6.16
CA VAL A 213 26.70 14.45 5.06
C VAL A 213 26.37 13.00 5.35
N VAL A 214 25.06 12.68 5.43
CA VAL A 214 24.57 11.32 5.70
C VAL A 214 23.96 10.74 4.42
N ALA A 215 24.44 9.58 3.99
CA ALA A 215 23.84 8.82 2.90
C ALA A 215 22.74 7.90 3.46
N ILE A 216 21.50 8.14 3.08
CA ILE A 216 20.34 7.37 3.52
C ILE A 216 19.92 6.44 2.40
N LYS A 217 20.02 5.12 2.61
CA LYS A 217 19.52 4.14 1.67
C LYS A 217 18.02 3.99 1.83
N GLY A 218 17.27 4.48 0.86
CA GLY A 218 15.84 4.23 0.71
C GLY A 218 15.54 2.96 -0.09
N LEU A 219 14.27 2.71 -0.40
CA LEU A 219 13.85 1.56 -1.21
C LEU A 219 14.36 1.66 -2.66
N GLY A 220 14.31 2.84 -3.26
CA GLY A 220 14.69 3.08 -4.65
C GLY A 220 16.18 3.44 -4.87
N GLY A 221 16.94 3.72 -3.81
CA GLY A 221 18.34 4.17 -3.93
C GLY A 221 18.85 4.93 -2.71
N PHE A 222 19.97 5.63 -2.88
CA PHE A 222 20.56 6.47 -1.86
C PHE A 222 20.11 7.93 -2.01
N HIS A 223 19.91 8.59 -0.87
CA HIS A 223 19.69 10.03 -0.75
C HIS A 223 20.81 10.62 0.12
N LEU A 224 21.38 11.74 -0.31
CA LEU A 224 22.29 12.50 0.53
C LEU A 224 21.48 13.52 1.35
N ALA A 225 21.67 13.51 2.65
CA ALA A 225 21.04 14.42 3.59
C ALA A 225 22.09 15.29 4.30
N VAL A 226 21.77 16.56 4.50
CA VAL A 226 22.56 17.54 5.24
C VAL A 226 21.64 18.42 6.07
N ASP A 227 22.20 19.08 7.08
CA ASP A 227 21.51 20.17 7.77
C ASP A 227 21.36 21.36 6.81
N ALA A 228 20.13 21.73 6.46
CA ALA A 228 19.83 22.86 5.58
C ALA A 228 20.25 24.23 6.17
N GLY A 229 20.37 24.34 7.48
CA GLY A 229 20.89 25.54 8.17
C GLY A 229 22.42 25.71 8.05
N SER A 230 23.13 24.69 7.60
CA SER A 230 24.59 24.71 7.45
C SER A 230 25.03 24.90 6.00
N ALA A 231 25.38 26.14 5.61
CA ALA A 231 25.94 26.40 4.28
C ALA A 231 27.16 25.52 3.95
N ALA A 232 28.07 25.31 4.93
CA ALA A 232 29.24 24.47 4.75
C ALA A 232 28.88 23.00 4.49
N ALA A 233 27.85 22.44 5.14
CA ALA A 233 27.37 21.08 4.89
C ALA A 233 26.73 20.97 3.51
N PHE A 234 25.95 21.97 3.12
CA PHE A 234 25.33 22.05 1.80
C PHE A 234 26.35 22.03 0.67
N TYR A 235 27.40 22.88 0.74
CA TYR A 235 28.45 22.90 -0.25
C TYR A 235 29.24 21.57 -0.32
N ARG A 236 29.52 20.95 0.83
CA ARG A 236 30.15 19.61 0.84
C ARG A 236 29.31 18.54 0.16
N SER A 237 27.98 18.61 0.32
CA SER A 237 27.05 17.70 -0.35
C SER A 237 27.07 17.91 -1.87
N ALA A 238 27.02 19.16 -2.34
CA ALA A 238 27.04 19.50 -3.76
C ALA A 238 28.33 19.03 -4.45
N LEU A 239 29.49 19.20 -3.82
CA LEU A 239 30.78 18.76 -4.37
C LEU A 239 30.94 17.21 -4.48
N ARG A 240 30.09 16.44 -3.81
CA ARG A 240 30.10 14.96 -3.90
C ARG A 240 29.20 14.41 -5.01
N THR A 241 28.40 15.24 -5.63
CA THR A 241 27.47 14.88 -6.73
C THR A 241 28.00 15.27 -8.11
N ASP A 242 29.14 15.96 -8.18
CA ASP A 242 29.83 16.19 -9.45
C ASP A 242 30.55 14.88 -9.89
N PRO A 243 30.34 14.44 -11.15
CA PRO A 243 30.93 13.22 -11.70
C PRO A 243 32.43 13.29 -11.86
#